data_376e018d13929ca315cdbaf10df47abc
#
_entry.id   376e018d13929ca315cdbaf10df47abc
#
_cell.length_a   1.000
_cell.length_b   1.000
_cell.length_c   1.000
_cell.angle_alpha   90.00
_cell.angle_beta   90.00
_cell.angle_gamma   90.00
#
_symmetry.space_group_name_H-M   'P 1'
#
loop_
_entity.id
_entity.type
_entity.pdbx_description
1 polymer ?
#
loop_
_entity_poly.entity_id
_entity_poly.type
_entity_poly.pdbx_seq_one_letter_code
_entity_poly.pdbx_strand_id
1 'polypeptide(L)'
;MTTVYLVRHAEAEGNLYRRAQGHLDATITDRGYRQIAALAKRFESVPIDAAYASDLTRTQTTALSVTVSHHLPLTVLPELREIGVGSWEDQTWAQIGYFEQEQLVLFNTDIEKWHIAGGENIDHVRERMMRALKTIIAENQNRTVAVFSHGMALRTLVGTLQGLSTHEIDSTGHAENTAVTKLECDETGIRVIYRDDASHLPDDLHTLGRQAWTKNKGGLEPGIYYLPSEPDGHFDVYREGKIIGAVSVGTCENGIAHIEEYRLENYEQGKGLGIQLVGQAVSYARRNGCDTLRCEIPKSNTVGIRRARDYGFLAVQETEKSVVFEKYFGYSEEYCIKKLQDAIRESEK
;
A
#
# COMPACT_ATOMS: atom_id res chain seq x y z
N MET A 1 4.66 11.58 31.22
CA MET A 1 5.20 11.64 29.84
C MET A 1 4.46 10.64 28.97
N THR A 2 3.88 11.07 27.85
CA THR A 2 3.21 10.19 26.89
C THR A 2 4.17 9.79 25.77
N THR A 3 4.21 8.51 25.41
CA THR A 3 5.01 8.00 24.29
C THR A 3 4.08 7.66 23.13
N VAL A 4 4.39 8.14 21.92
CA VAL A 4 3.63 7.82 20.71
C VAL A 4 4.55 7.16 19.66
N TYR A 5 4.18 5.98 19.20
CA TYR A 5 4.80 5.33 18.05
C TYR A 5 3.93 5.56 16.82
N LEU A 6 4.44 6.33 15.87
CA LEU A 6 3.81 6.54 14.58
C LEU A 6 4.33 5.47 13.62
N VAL A 7 3.44 4.73 12.99
CA VAL A 7 3.76 3.58 12.13
C VAL A 7 3.14 3.76 10.75
N ARG A 8 3.95 3.67 9.70
CA ARG A 8 3.45 3.61 8.33
C ARG A 8 2.84 2.22 8.07
N HIS A 9 1.71 2.15 7.34
CA HIS A 9 1.10 0.89 6.94
C HIS A 9 2.09 -0.04 6.23
N ALA A 10 1.89 -1.36 6.34
CA ALA A 10 2.64 -2.39 5.63
C ALA A 10 2.41 -2.33 4.10
N GLU A 11 3.20 -3.06 3.32
CA GLU A 11 3.04 -3.09 1.87
C GLU A 11 1.62 -3.49 1.48
N ALA A 12 0.95 -2.59 0.75
CA ALA A 12 -0.39 -2.78 0.22
C ALA A 12 -0.36 -2.90 -1.32
N GLU A 13 -1.47 -3.28 -1.89
CA GLU A 13 -1.62 -3.51 -3.33
C GLU A 13 -1.15 -2.34 -4.19
N GLY A 14 -1.43 -1.08 -3.80
CA GLY A 14 -0.94 0.09 -4.54
C GLY A 14 0.59 0.16 -4.59
N ASN A 15 1.30 -0.28 -3.55
CA ASN A 15 2.76 -0.40 -3.58
C ASN A 15 3.21 -1.48 -4.57
N LEU A 16 2.56 -2.66 -4.53
CA LEU A 16 2.90 -3.81 -5.37
C LEU A 16 2.55 -3.56 -6.85
N TYR A 17 1.36 -3.04 -7.13
CA TYR A 17 0.84 -2.83 -8.48
C TYR A 17 1.24 -1.49 -9.09
N ARG A 18 1.98 -0.66 -8.35
CA ARG A 18 2.43 0.66 -8.77
C ARG A 18 1.28 1.61 -9.11
N ARG A 19 0.26 1.64 -8.22
CA ARG A 19 -0.93 2.48 -8.35
C ARG A 19 -0.98 3.54 -7.25
N ALA A 20 -1.51 4.71 -7.58
CA ALA A 20 -1.76 5.77 -6.60
C ALA A 20 -2.87 5.34 -5.64
N GLN A 21 -2.60 5.48 -4.35
CA GLN A 21 -3.52 5.11 -3.29
C GLN A 21 -3.50 6.17 -2.18
N GLY A 22 -4.31 7.21 -2.36
CA GLY A 22 -4.62 8.16 -1.30
C GLY A 22 -5.72 7.58 -0.41
N HIS A 23 -6.95 7.77 -0.82
CA HIS A 23 -8.14 7.22 -0.14
C HIS A 23 -8.66 5.90 -0.74
N LEU A 24 -8.08 5.42 -1.84
CA LEU A 24 -8.36 4.07 -2.34
C LEU A 24 -8.11 3.06 -1.22
N ASP A 25 -9.11 2.22 -0.96
CA ASP A 25 -9.01 1.20 0.08
C ASP A 25 -8.46 -0.12 -0.49
N ALA A 26 -7.17 -0.27 -0.43
CA ALA A 26 -6.40 -1.40 -0.93
C ALA A 26 -5.93 -2.30 0.22
N THR A 27 -5.92 -3.62 -0.01
CA THR A 27 -5.56 -4.63 1.00
C THR A 27 -4.04 -4.85 1.08
N ILE A 28 -3.61 -5.53 2.14
CA ILE A 28 -2.21 -5.86 2.41
C ILE A 28 -1.76 -7.03 1.51
N THR A 29 -0.52 -6.97 1.02
CA THR A 29 0.11 -8.04 0.24
C THR A 29 0.68 -9.15 1.14
N ASP A 30 1.01 -10.32 0.56
CA ASP A 30 1.68 -11.40 1.31
C ASP A 30 3.00 -10.93 1.94
N ARG A 31 3.78 -10.07 1.23
CA ARG A 31 4.97 -9.44 1.82
C ARG A 31 4.58 -8.50 2.96
N GLY A 32 3.50 -7.73 2.81
CA GLY A 32 2.99 -6.85 3.85
C GLY A 32 2.64 -7.63 5.13
N TYR A 33 2.05 -8.81 5.05
CA TYR A 33 1.81 -9.65 6.24
C TYR A 33 3.11 -10.09 6.91
N ARG A 34 4.16 -10.41 6.16
CA ARG A 34 5.49 -10.70 6.72
C ARG A 34 6.12 -9.47 7.39
N GLN A 35 5.91 -8.26 6.83
CA GLN A 35 6.31 -7.01 7.47
C GLN A 35 5.54 -6.78 8.79
N ILE A 36 4.24 -7.08 8.82
CA ILE A 36 3.41 -6.98 10.04
C ILE A 36 3.89 -7.97 11.10
N ALA A 37 4.28 -9.19 10.72
CA ALA A 37 4.85 -10.17 11.65
C ALA A 37 6.18 -9.68 12.27
N ALA A 38 7.07 -9.09 11.45
CA ALA A 38 8.31 -8.50 11.95
C ALA A 38 8.05 -7.28 12.88
N LEU A 39 7.04 -6.48 12.55
CA LEU A 39 6.61 -5.36 13.39
C LEU A 39 6.01 -5.84 14.72
N ALA A 40 5.22 -6.93 14.72
CA ALA A 40 4.67 -7.54 15.93
C ALA A 40 5.79 -8.00 16.88
N LYS A 41 6.83 -8.64 16.34
CA LYS A 41 8.01 -9.02 17.11
C LYS A 41 8.75 -7.81 17.69
N ARG A 42 8.84 -6.69 16.96
CA ARG A 42 9.43 -5.44 17.47
C ARG A 42 8.69 -4.90 18.69
N PHE A 43 7.35 -4.98 18.69
CA PHE A 43 6.51 -4.45 19.76
C PHE A 43 6.22 -5.45 20.89
N GLU A 44 6.64 -6.70 20.78
CA GLU A 44 6.33 -7.77 21.73
C GLU A 44 6.66 -7.41 23.19
N SER A 45 7.78 -6.73 23.42
CA SER A 45 8.22 -6.32 24.76
C SER A 45 7.91 -4.84 25.10
N VAL A 46 7.29 -4.10 24.18
CA VAL A 46 6.94 -2.70 24.40
C VAL A 46 5.53 -2.63 24.97
N PRO A 47 5.33 -2.08 26.18
CA PRO A 47 4.00 -1.94 26.74
C PRO A 47 3.22 -0.88 25.95
N ILE A 48 2.21 -1.31 25.19
CA ILE A 48 1.29 -0.44 24.45
C ILE A 48 -0.05 -0.43 25.19
N ASP A 49 -0.57 0.75 25.49
CA ASP A 49 -1.80 0.96 26.25
C ASP A 49 -3.01 1.29 25.36
N ALA A 50 -2.78 1.79 24.14
CA ALA A 50 -3.84 2.13 23.18
C ALA A 50 -3.32 2.08 21.74
N ALA A 51 -4.21 1.75 20.80
CA ALA A 51 -3.92 1.69 19.37
C ALA A 51 -4.92 2.50 18.56
N TYR A 52 -4.40 3.28 17.62
CA TYR A 52 -5.18 4.12 16.70
C TYR A 52 -4.77 3.84 15.25
N ALA A 53 -5.71 3.90 14.33
CA ALA A 53 -5.42 3.79 12.90
C ALA A 53 -6.31 4.71 12.06
N SER A 54 -5.92 5.01 10.83
CA SER A 54 -6.89 5.52 9.87
C SER A 54 -7.95 4.45 9.57
N ASP A 55 -9.06 4.85 8.99
CA ASP A 55 -10.15 3.95 8.61
C ASP A 55 -9.88 3.17 7.30
N LEU A 56 -8.69 3.32 6.70
CA LEU A 56 -8.31 2.55 5.52
C LEU A 56 -7.77 1.17 5.93
N THR A 57 -8.26 0.15 5.25
CA THR A 57 -8.00 -1.28 5.54
C THR A 57 -6.51 -1.59 5.76
N ARG A 58 -5.61 -1.01 4.96
CA ARG A 58 -4.16 -1.26 5.08
C ARG A 58 -3.56 -0.82 6.41
N THR A 59 -4.07 0.25 7.03
CA THR A 59 -3.61 0.69 8.37
C THR A 59 -4.23 -0.15 9.47
N GLN A 60 -5.52 -0.47 9.38
CA GLN A 60 -6.19 -1.33 10.34
C GLN A 60 -5.57 -2.73 10.36
N THR A 61 -5.30 -3.32 9.19
CA THR A 61 -4.59 -4.61 9.09
C THR A 61 -3.17 -4.51 9.66
N THR A 62 -2.46 -3.40 9.43
CA THR A 62 -1.12 -3.22 10.02
C THR A 62 -1.18 -3.11 11.55
N ALA A 63 -2.24 -2.51 12.10
CA ALA A 63 -2.44 -2.39 13.55
C ALA A 63 -2.61 -3.75 14.25
N LEU A 64 -2.95 -4.83 13.53
CA LEU A 64 -2.97 -6.18 14.10
C LEU A 64 -1.63 -6.60 14.70
N SER A 65 -0.51 -6.02 14.26
CA SER A 65 0.81 -6.21 14.85
C SER A 65 0.88 -5.88 16.35
N VAL A 66 -0.03 -5.03 16.81
CA VAL A 66 -0.10 -4.59 18.21
C VAL A 66 -1.41 -5.05 18.86
N THR A 67 -2.55 -4.88 18.18
CA THR A 67 -3.86 -5.15 18.79
C THR A 67 -4.06 -6.61 19.15
N VAL A 68 -3.52 -7.54 18.34
CA VAL A 68 -3.64 -8.99 18.62
C VAL A 68 -2.77 -9.40 19.82
N SER A 69 -1.51 -9.00 19.84
CA SER A 69 -0.56 -9.41 20.90
C SER A 69 -0.82 -8.74 22.24
N HIS A 70 -1.33 -7.51 22.25
CA HIS A 70 -1.62 -6.73 23.47
C HIS A 70 -3.09 -6.78 23.88
N HIS A 71 -3.95 -7.49 23.13
CA HIS A 71 -5.40 -7.59 23.37
C HIS A 71 -6.09 -6.21 23.48
N LEU A 72 -5.73 -5.29 22.59
CA LEU A 72 -6.24 -3.92 22.58
C LEU A 72 -7.34 -3.73 21.55
N PRO A 73 -8.38 -2.95 21.85
CA PRO A 73 -9.27 -2.45 20.82
C PRO A 73 -8.55 -1.44 19.92
N LEU A 74 -8.97 -1.37 18.66
CA LEU A 74 -8.49 -0.37 17.71
C LEU A 74 -9.45 0.81 17.65
N THR A 75 -8.94 2.03 17.91
CA THR A 75 -9.69 3.27 17.67
C THR A 75 -9.39 3.76 16.26
N VAL A 76 -10.46 3.93 15.45
CA VAL A 76 -10.34 4.33 14.06
C VAL A 76 -10.64 5.82 13.91
N LEU A 77 -9.71 6.57 13.29
CA LEU A 77 -9.80 8.02 13.08
C LEU A 77 -9.55 8.36 11.60
N PRO A 78 -10.58 8.84 10.86
CA PRO A 78 -10.42 9.27 9.47
C PRO A 78 -9.38 10.39 9.28
N GLU A 79 -9.13 11.21 10.30
CA GLU A 79 -8.09 12.24 10.28
C GLU A 79 -6.68 11.70 10.07
N LEU A 80 -6.45 10.40 10.31
CA LEU A 80 -5.18 9.72 10.08
C LEU A 80 -5.01 9.20 8.65
N ARG A 81 -5.95 9.44 7.72
CA ARG A 81 -5.85 9.01 6.31
C ARG A 81 -4.62 9.59 5.62
N GLU A 82 -4.25 8.95 4.51
CA GLU A 82 -3.29 9.48 3.54
C GLU A 82 -3.81 10.76 2.88
N ILE A 83 -2.94 11.52 2.22
CA ILE A 83 -3.38 12.61 1.34
C ILE A 83 -4.31 12.06 0.26
N GLY A 84 -5.48 12.68 0.09
CA GLY A 84 -6.38 12.35 -0.99
C GLY A 84 -5.79 12.76 -2.33
N VAL A 85 -5.65 11.81 -3.25
CA VAL A 85 -5.06 12.09 -4.58
C VAL A 85 -6.12 12.22 -5.68
N GLY A 86 -7.38 12.44 -5.32
CA GLY A 86 -8.45 12.84 -6.22
C GLY A 86 -8.54 12.02 -7.50
N SER A 87 -8.47 12.67 -8.66
CA SER A 87 -8.54 12.00 -9.96
C SER A 87 -7.44 10.97 -10.21
N TRP A 88 -6.38 10.95 -9.41
CA TRP A 88 -5.30 9.96 -9.51
C TRP A 88 -5.59 8.66 -8.76
N GLU A 89 -6.65 8.61 -7.92
CA GLU A 89 -6.98 7.39 -7.19
C GLU A 89 -7.07 6.18 -8.14
N ASP A 90 -6.34 5.12 -7.81
CA ASP A 90 -6.28 3.87 -8.57
C ASP A 90 -5.65 3.97 -9.98
N GLN A 91 -5.10 5.11 -10.39
CA GLN A 91 -4.29 5.19 -11.61
C GLN A 91 -2.89 4.62 -11.37
N THR A 92 -2.25 4.07 -12.41
CA THR A 92 -0.83 3.70 -12.31
C THR A 92 0.03 4.96 -12.29
N TRP A 93 1.13 4.94 -11.54
CA TRP A 93 2.09 6.07 -11.55
C TRP A 93 2.64 6.36 -12.95
N ALA A 94 2.77 5.32 -13.79
CA ALA A 94 3.17 5.48 -15.18
C ALA A 94 2.10 6.21 -16.01
N GLN A 95 0.80 5.95 -15.76
CA GLN A 95 -0.30 6.67 -16.41
C GLN A 95 -0.30 8.14 -16.04
N ILE A 96 -0.18 8.44 -14.74
CA ILE A 96 -0.06 9.81 -14.24
C ILE A 96 1.16 10.48 -14.87
N GLY A 97 2.32 9.81 -14.89
CA GLY A 97 3.55 10.34 -15.50
C GLY A 97 3.46 10.57 -17.00
N TYR A 98 2.62 9.82 -17.70
CA TYR A 98 2.43 9.98 -19.15
C TYR A 98 1.47 11.12 -19.49
N PHE A 99 0.34 11.22 -18.77
CA PHE A 99 -0.71 12.19 -19.09
C PHE A 99 -0.62 13.50 -18.30
N GLU A 100 -0.07 13.46 -17.08
CA GLU A 100 -0.03 14.57 -16.12
C GLU A 100 1.37 14.77 -15.52
N GLN A 101 2.41 14.67 -16.35
CA GLN A 101 3.82 14.69 -15.93
C GLN A 101 4.17 15.90 -15.06
N GLU A 102 3.69 17.09 -15.43
CA GLU A 102 3.96 18.32 -14.67
C GLU A 102 3.44 18.20 -13.23
N GLN A 103 2.19 17.74 -13.07
CA GLN A 103 1.61 17.57 -11.75
C GLN A 103 2.31 16.45 -10.95
N LEU A 104 2.76 15.38 -11.59
CA LEU A 104 3.55 14.35 -10.91
C LEU A 104 4.89 14.87 -10.40
N VAL A 105 5.57 15.71 -11.18
CA VAL A 105 6.80 16.37 -10.74
C VAL A 105 6.52 17.27 -9.53
N LEU A 106 5.48 18.10 -9.58
CA LEU A 106 5.09 18.97 -8.47
C LEU A 106 4.74 18.14 -7.21
N PHE A 107 3.99 17.04 -7.35
CA PHE A 107 3.68 16.14 -6.23
C PHE A 107 4.93 15.60 -5.52
N ASN A 108 6.01 15.36 -6.26
CA ASN A 108 7.25 14.81 -5.72
C ASN A 108 8.28 15.85 -5.27
N THR A 109 8.17 17.12 -5.71
CA THR A 109 9.24 18.12 -5.52
C THR A 109 8.76 19.47 -4.96
N ASP A 110 7.46 19.78 -5.11
CA ASP A 110 6.86 21.05 -4.67
C ASP A 110 5.35 20.86 -4.46
N ILE A 111 5.00 20.11 -3.41
CA ILE A 111 3.61 19.69 -3.13
C ILE A 111 2.67 20.88 -2.89
N GLU A 112 3.18 22.05 -2.52
CA GLU A 112 2.36 23.27 -2.36
C GLU A 112 1.75 23.72 -3.68
N LYS A 113 2.44 23.48 -4.80
CA LYS A 113 1.98 23.81 -6.15
C LYS A 113 1.20 22.69 -6.82
N TRP A 114 1.25 21.50 -6.25
CA TRP A 114 0.48 20.37 -6.76
C TRP A 114 -1.02 20.61 -6.61
N HIS A 115 -1.75 20.50 -7.71
CA HIS A 115 -3.19 20.71 -7.72
C HIS A 115 -3.86 19.85 -8.81
N ILE A 116 -4.73 18.96 -8.38
CA ILE A 116 -5.55 18.10 -9.28
C ILE A 116 -7.00 18.08 -8.82
N ALA A 117 -7.90 17.66 -9.70
CA ALA A 117 -9.32 17.56 -9.39
C ALA A 117 -9.57 16.59 -8.21
N GLY A 118 -10.19 17.05 -7.14
CA GLY A 118 -10.48 16.27 -5.95
C GLY A 118 -9.26 15.92 -5.09
N GLY A 119 -8.07 16.44 -5.41
CA GLY A 119 -6.88 16.29 -4.58
C GLY A 119 -6.98 17.09 -3.28
N GLU A 120 -6.41 16.55 -2.20
CA GLU A 120 -6.36 17.22 -0.90
C GLU A 120 -5.15 18.16 -0.84
N ASN A 121 -5.35 19.36 -0.31
CA ASN A 121 -4.24 20.30 -0.08
C ASN A 121 -3.36 19.83 1.08
N ILE A 122 -2.05 20.00 0.95
CA ILE A 122 -1.06 19.56 1.96
C ILE A 122 -1.27 20.25 3.32
N ASP A 123 -1.78 21.49 3.34
CA ASP A 123 -2.08 22.18 4.59
C ASP A 123 -3.26 21.56 5.34
N HIS A 124 -4.28 21.06 4.62
CA HIS A 124 -5.35 20.29 5.24
C HIS A 124 -4.84 18.99 5.86
N VAL A 125 -3.91 18.29 5.18
CA VAL A 125 -3.26 17.10 5.75
C VAL A 125 -2.52 17.47 7.03
N ARG A 126 -1.75 18.56 7.02
CA ARG A 126 -1.02 19.07 8.20
C ARG A 126 -1.96 19.37 9.36
N GLU A 127 -3.02 20.11 9.12
CA GLU A 127 -3.98 20.51 10.14
C GLU A 127 -4.71 19.33 10.77
N ARG A 128 -5.24 18.38 9.94
CA ARG A 128 -5.98 17.23 10.46
C ARG A 128 -5.08 16.26 11.23
N MET A 129 -3.86 16.01 10.73
CA MET A 129 -2.90 15.16 11.41
C MET A 129 -2.43 15.73 12.74
N MET A 130 -2.16 17.05 12.81
CA MET A 130 -1.80 17.73 14.05
C MET A 130 -2.96 17.74 15.05
N ARG A 131 -4.19 17.92 14.60
CA ARG A 131 -5.39 17.86 15.44
C ARG A 131 -5.57 16.45 16.00
N ALA A 132 -5.51 15.41 15.16
CA ALA A 132 -5.58 14.02 15.59
C ALA A 132 -4.51 13.68 16.63
N LEU A 133 -3.25 14.03 16.37
CA LEU A 133 -2.15 13.77 17.31
C LEU A 133 -2.38 14.45 18.68
N LYS A 134 -2.80 15.72 18.69
CA LYS A 134 -3.09 16.45 19.94
C LYS A 134 -4.23 15.79 20.74
N THR A 135 -5.29 15.35 20.06
CA THR A 135 -6.40 14.63 20.70
C THR A 135 -5.92 13.30 21.30
N ILE A 136 -5.18 12.50 20.54
CA ILE A 136 -4.62 11.22 21.00
C ILE A 136 -3.74 11.42 22.24
N ILE A 137 -2.86 12.43 22.24
CA ILE A 137 -2.00 12.74 23.40
C ILE A 137 -2.83 13.15 24.61
N ALA A 138 -3.86 14.00 24.42
CA ALA A 138 -4.71 14.48 25.51
C ALA A 138 -5.49 13.33 26.18
N GLU A 139 -5.97 12.38 25.40
CA GLU A 139 -6.71 11.19 25.88
C GLU A 139 -5.80 10.13 26.54
N ASN A 140 -4.49 10.17 26.29
CA ASN A 140 -3.54 9.15 26.71
C ASN A 140 -2.40 9.71 27.56
N GLN A 141 -2.70 10.55 28.54
CA GLN A 141 -1.70 11.12 29.45
C GLN A 141 -0.92 10.02 30.20
N ASN A 142 0.41 10.08 30.14
CA ASN A 142 1.33 9.12 30.79
C ASN A 142 1.19 7.67 30.30
N ARG A 143 0.72 7.46 29.06
CA ARG A 143 0.54 6.15 28.41
C ARG A 143 1.43 6.02 27.18
N THR A 144 1.58 4.81 26.70
CA THR A 144 2.25 4.48 25.43
C THR A 144 1.21 4.11 24.38
N VAL A 145 1.27 4.77 23.22
CA VAL A 145 0.26 4.67 22.16
C VAL A 145 0.92 4.30 20.84
N ALA A 146 0.29 3.40 20.08
CA ALA A 146 0.65 3.11 18.69
C ALA A 146 -0.39 3.75 17.75
N VAL A 147 0.09 4.48 16.72
CA VAL A 147 -0.74 5.19 15.73
C VAL A 147 -0.32 4.77 14.33
N PHE A 148 -1.24 4.16 13.59
CA PHE A 148 -1.02 3.62 12.25
C PHE A 148 -1.59 4.56 11.20
N SER A 149 -0.74 5.02 10.29
CA SER A 149 -1.11 5.99 9.25
C SER A 149 -0.30 5.73 7.96
N HIS A 150 -0.03 6.75 7.15
CA HIS A 150 0.43 6.63 5.78
C HIS A 150 1.68 7.44 5.50
N GLY A 151 2.24 7.26 4.30
CA GLY A 151 3.54 7.80 3.94
C GLY A 151 3.60 9.33 3.94
N MET A 152 2.76 9.99 3.13
CA MET A 152 2.77 11.45 3.04
C MET A 152 2.20 12.11 4.31
N ALA A 153 1.14 11.52 4.88
CA ALA A 153 0.53 12.04 6.10
C ALA A 153 1.52 12.07 7.28
N LEU A 154 2.26 10.98 7.51
CA LEU A 154 3.29 10.92 8.56
C LEU A 154 4.48 11.80 8.25
N ARG A 155 4.94 11.84 7.00
CA ARG A 155 6.04 12.69 6.56
C ARG A 155 5.72 14.17 6.82
N THR A 156 4.51 14.60 6.51
CA THR A 156 4.01 15.96 6.77
C THR A 156 3.93 16.25 8.26
N LEU A 157 3.33 15.34 9.05
CA LEU A 157 3.21 15.49 10.50
C LEU A 157 4.58 15.61 11.17
N VAL A 158 5.47 14.67 10.91
CA VAL A 158 6.80 14.63 11.55
C VAL A 158 7.66 15.83 11.14
N GLY A 159 7.64 16.20 9.86
CA GLY A 159 8.34 17.40 9.40
C GLY A 159 7.82 18.68 10.07
N THR A 160 6.49 18.79 10.23
CA THR A 160 5.87 19.92 10.96
C THR A 160 6.31 19.96 12.42
N LEU A 161 6.36 18.82 13.11
CA LEU A 161 6.85 18.74 14.49
C LEU A 161 8.33 19.12 14.63
N GLN A 162 9.12 18.91 13.58
CA GLN A 162 10.53 19.32 13.51
C GLN A 162 10.73 20.78 13.08
N GLY A 163 9.64 21.53 12.82
CA GLY A 163 9.68 22.92 12.38
C GLY A 163 10.12 23.12 10.93
N LEU A 164 10.05 22.06 10.10
CA LEU A 164 10.41 22.14 8.69
C LEU A 164 9.32 22.84 7.88
N SER A 165 9.73 23.66 6.91
CA SER A 165 8.85 24.15 5.84
C SER A 165 8.40 23.02 4.94
N THR A 166 7.33 23.21 4.17
CA THR A 166 6.84 22.20 3.22
C THR A 166 7.92 21.81 2.21
N HIS A 167 8.67 22.78 1.69
CA HIS A 167 9.77 22.52 0.77
C HIS A 167 10.90 21.64 1.40
N GLU A 168 11.22 21.87 2.67
CA GLU A 168 12.18 21.01 3.40
C GLU A 168 11.60 19.61 3.63
N ILE A 169 10.30 19.49 3.93
CA ILE A 169 9.60 18.21 4.03
C ILE A 169 9.68 17.44 2.71
N ASP A 170 9.49 18.11 1.57
CA ASP A 170 9.60 17.50 0.23
C ASP A 170 11.01 16.95 -0.05
N SER A 171 12.02 17.54 0.57
CA SER A 171 13.41 17.08 0.46
C SER A 171 13.72 15.89 1.38
N THR A 172 12.84 15.54 2.34
CA THR A 172 13.06 14.36 3.20
C THR A 172 12.76 13.07 2.44
N GLY A 173 13.46 11.99 2.79
CA GLY A 173 13.24 10.67 2.19
C GLY A 173 11.83 10.10 2.47
N HIS A 174 11.47 9.08 1.71
CA HIS A 174 10.27 8.29 1.99
C HIS A 174 10.59 7.20 3.03
N ALA A 175 9.73 7.05 4.04
CA ALA A 175 9.81 5.98 5.01
C ALA A 175 9.50 4.62 4.36
N GLU A 176 10.16 3.55 4.79
CA GLU A 176 9.79 2.17 4.45
C GLU A 176 8.38 1.83 4.97
N ASN A 177 7.73 0.83 4.37
CA ASN A 177 6.52 0.27 4.95
C ASN A 177 6.84 -0.30 6.33
N THR A 178 5.94 -0.14 7.29
CA THR A 178 6.09 -0.46 8.72
C THR A 178 7.17 0.32 9.46
N ALA A 179 7.83 1.31 8.84
CA ALA A 179 8.76 2.17 9.55
C ALA A 179 8.09 2.87 10.74
N VAL A 180 8.84 3.02 11.81
CA VAL A 180 8.38 3.55 13.10
C VAL A 180 9.09 4.85 13.41
N THR A 181 8.30 5.87 13.79
CA THR A 181 8.80 7.11 14.37
C THR A 181 8.35 7.19 15.83
N LYS A 182 9.26 7.47 16.77
CA LYS A 182 8.93 7.61 18.19
C LYS A 182 8.87 9.08 18.58
N LEU A 183 7.77 9.44 19.26
CA LEU A 183 7.59 10.74 19.89
C LEU A 183 7.54 10.58 21.39
N GLU A 184 8.05 11.57 22.11
CA GLU A 184 7.82 11.77 23.54
C GLU A 184 7.15 13.11 23.78
N CYS A 185 6.08 13.09 24.56
CA CYS A 185 5.22 14.24 24.80
C CYS A 185 5.11 14.51 26.29
N ASP A 186 5.46 15.73 26.71
CA ASP A 186 5.35 16.19 28.07
C ASP A 186 4.90 17.66 28.11
N GLU A 187 5.00 18.32 29.27
CA GLU A 187 4.61 19.72 29.48
C GLU A 187 5.44 20.70 28.66
N THR A 188 6.63 20.29 28.19
CA THR A 188 7.53 21.11 27.37
C THR A 188 7.20 21.02 25.86
N GLY A 189 6.39 20.04 25.46
CA GLY A 189 5.97 19.87 24.08
C GLY A 189 6.13 18.46 23.56
N ILE A 190 6.19 18.32 22.23
CA ILE A 190 6.34 17.06 21.51
C ILE A 190 7.75 17.01 20.92
N ARG A 191 8.49 15.95 21.21
CA ARG A 191 9.85 15.71 20.69
C ARG A 191 9.88 14.48 19.83
N VAL A 192 10.52 14.57 18.67
CA VAL A 192 10.83 13.42 17.79
C VAL A 192 12.13 12.79 18.31
N ILE A 193 12.04 11.57 18.82
CA ILE A 193 13.19 10.84 19.40
C ILE A 193 13.99 10.12 18.30
N TYR A 194 13.30 9.42 17.41
CA TYR A 194 13.86 8.89 16.16
C TYR A 194 12.76 8.86 15.10
N ARG A 195 13.18 8.85 13.83
CA ARG A 195 12.31 8.93 12.67
C ARG A 195 12.55 7.76 11.73
N ASP A 196 11.46 7.22 11.17
CA ASP A 196 11.44 6.29 10.03
C ASP A 196 12.33 5.04 10.23
N ASP A 197 12.45 4.54 11.47
CA ASP A 197 13.23 3.36 11.79
C ASP A 197 12.55 2.08 11.31
N ALA A 198 13.19 1.39 10.36
CA ALA A 198 12.77 0.12 9.78
C ALA A 198 13.72 -1.04 10.12
N SER A 199 14.54 -0.91 11.17
CA SER A 199 15.57 -1.89 11.56
C SER A 199 15.01 -3.29 11.92
N HIS A 200 13.71 -3.40 12.16
CA HIS A 200 13.03 -4.67 12.38
C HIS A 200 12.80 -5.47 11.08
N LEU A 201 12.95 -4.85 9.92
CA LEU A 201 12.77 -5.51 8.64
C LEU A 201 14.06 -6.19 8.18
N PRO A 202 14.03 -7.51 7.87
CA PRO A 202 15.12 -8.13 7.13
C PRO A 202 15.19 -7.59 5.69
N ASP A 203 16.36 -7.70 5.06
CA ASP A 203 16.66 -7.11 3.74
C ASP A 203 15.66 -7.48 2.63
N ASP A 204 15.09 -8.68 2.67
CA ASP A 204 14.13 -9.16 1.69
C ASP A 204 12.73 -8.56 1.87
N LEU A 205 12.44 -7.92 2.98
CA LEU A 205 11.16 -7.29 3.27
C LEU A 205 11.10 -5.79 2.99
N HIS A 206 12.23 -5.13 2.71
CA HIS A 206 12.21 -3.73 2.31
C HIS A 206 11.47 -3.51 0.99
N THR A 207 10.52 -2.58 0.97
CA THR A 207 9.70 -2.25 -0.22
C THR A 207 10.41 -1.27 -1.13
N LEU A 208 10.89 -0.13 -0.59
CA LEU A 208 11.44 0.99 -1.38
C LEU A 208 12.74 0.61 -2.09
N GLY A 209 13.62 -0.13 -1.45
CA GLY A 209 14.89 -0.56 -2.03
C GLY A 209 14.75 -1.38 -3.32
N ARG A 210 13.57 -1.94 -3.57
CA ARG A 210 13.23 -2.74 -4.76
C ARG A 210 12.54 -1.96 -5.87
N GLN A 211 12.14 -0.70 -5.59
CA GLN A 211 11.36 0.10 -6.53
C GLN A 211 12.28 1.02 -7.33
N ALA A 212 12.24 0.89 -8.67
CA ALA A 212 13.13 1.64 -9.56
C ALA A 212 12.94 3.17 -9.49
N TRP A 213 11.69 3.62 -9.19
CA TRP A 213 11.37 5.05 -9.13
C TRP A 213 12.13 5.80 -8.03
N THR A 214 12.49 5.14 -6.93
CA THR A 214 13.27 5.75 -5.85
C THR A 214 14.65 6.22 -6.29
N LYS A 215 15.14 5.70 -7.42
CA LYS A 215 16.44 6.03 -8.02
C LYS A 215 16.35 7.13 -9.08
N ASN A 216 15.13 7.51 -9.49
CA ASN A 216 14.90 8.50 -10.53
C ASN A 216 14.57 9.86 -9.91
N LYS A 217 15.24 10.93 -10.38
CA LYS A 217 14.90 12.31 -10.00
C LYS A 217 13.48 12.63 -10.48
N GLY A 218 12.67 13.23 -9.58
CA GLY A 218 11.27 13.58 -9.86
C GLY A 218 10.27 12.43 -9.79
N GLY A 219 10.69 11.22 -9.37
CA GLY A 219 9.79 10.08 -9.14
C GLY A 219 9.15 9.50 -10.40
N LEU A 220 9.60 9.89 -11.60
CA LEU A 220 9.10 9.35 -12.85
C LEU A 220 9.45 7.86 -12.96
N GLU A 221 8.45 7.02 -13.15
CA GLU A 221 8.59 5.59 -13.26
C GLU A 221 8.40 5.11 -14.70
N PRO A 222 9.36 4.34 -15.26
CA PRO A 222 9.16 3.66 -16.53
C PRO A 222 8.25 2.45 -16.33
N GLY A 223 6.99 2.68 -16.02
CA GLY A 223 5.98 1.67 -15.80
C GLY A 223 5.09 1.47 -17.03
N ILE A 224 3.99 0.80 -16.80
CA ILE A 224 2.95 0.57 -17.80
C ILE A 224 1.66 1.25 -17.40
N TYR A 225 0.87 1.64 -18.39
CA TYR A 225 -0.45 2.19 -18.23
C TYR A 225 -1.45 1.47 -19.14
N TYR A 226 -2.73 1.70 -18.90
CA TYR A 226 -3.80 0.95 -19.52
C TYR A 226 -4.82 1.90 -20.14
N LEU A 227 -5.24 1.61 -21.36
CA LEU A 227 -6.37 2.27 -21.98
C LEU A 227 -7.46 1.24 -22.23
N PRO A 228 -8.72 1.54 -21.86
CA PRO A 228 -9.82 0.64 -22.15
C PRO A 228 -10.04 0.53 -23.67
N SER A 229 -10.35 -0.68 -24.11
CA SER A 229 -10.74 -0.99 -25.48
C SER A 229 -11.91 -1.96 -25.46
N GLU A 230 -12.52 -2.21 -26.62
CA GLU A 230 -13.66 -3.13 -26.71
C GLU A 230 -13.20 -4.62 -26.69
N PRO A 231 -13.97 -5.51 -26.06
CA PRO A 231 -15.18 -5.27 -25.27
C PRO A 231 -14.87 -4.70 -23.86
N ASP A 232 -15.91 -4.30 -23.10
CA ASP A 232 -15.74 -3.85 -21.72
C ASP A 232 -14.98 -4.89 -20.89
N GLY A 233 -14.07 -4.41 -20.03
CA GLY A 233 -13.14 -5.27 -19.28
C GLY A 233 -11.84 -5.57 -20.04
N HIS A 234 -11.72 -5.17 -21.31
CA HIS A 234 -10.50 -5.29 -22.07
C HIS A 234 -9.67 -4.02 -21.99
N PHE A 235 -8.35 -4.16 -21.79
CA PHE A 235 -7.39 -3.07 -21.70
C PHE A 235 -6.15 -3.36 -22.53
N ASP A 236 -5.84 -2.44 -23.44
CA ASP A 236 -4.54 -2.40 -24.06
C ASP A 236 -3.48 -1.92 -23.08
N VAL A 237 -2.36 -2.61 -23.02
CA VAL A 237 -1.23 -2.30 -22.15
C VAL A 237 -0.20 -1.49 -22.90
N TYR A 238 0.11 -0.30 -22.41
CA TYR A 238 1.03 0.65 -23.03
C TYR A 238 2.31 0.83 -22.21
N ARG A 239 3.40 1.03 -22.92
CA ARG A 239 4.67 1.54 -22.37
C ARG A 239 5.27 2.54 -23.34
N GLU A 240 5.60 3.74 -22.86
CA GLU A 240 6.20 4.80 -23.70
C GLU A 240 5.39 5.07 -24.98
N GLY A 241 4.06 5.04 -24.89
CA GLY A 241 3.15 5.30 -26.01
C GLY A 241 2.96 4.13 -26.98
N LYS A 242 3.55 2.95 -26.73
CA LYS A 242 3.42 1.76 -27.57
C LYS A 242 2.62 0.67 -26.89
N ILE A 243 1.75 -0.02 -27.64
CA ILE A 243 1.06 -1.21 -27.15
C ILE A 243 2.08 -2.33 -26.99
N ILE A 244 2.12 -2.93 -25.80
CA ILE A 244 3.05 -4.00 -25.42
C ILE A 244 2.32 -5.25 -24.90
N GLY A 245 1.00 -5.26 -24.90
CA GLY A 245 0.23 -6.38 -24.38
C GLY A 245 -1.24 -6.05 -24.21
N ALA A 246 -1.96 -6.96 -23.58
CA ALA A 246 -3.36 -6.79 -23.20
C ALA A 246 -3.69 -7.54 -21.92
N VAL A 247 -4.70 -7.07 -21.21
CA VAL A 247 -5.35 -7.76 -20.09
C VAL A 247 -6.87 -7.63 -20.25
N SER A 248 -7.58 -8.76 -20.14
CA SER A 248 -9.05 -8.79 -20.21
C SER A 248 -9.62 -9.52 -19.01
N VAL A 249 -10.67 -8.96 -18.47
CA VAL A 249 -11.38 -9.46 -17.30
C VAL A 249 -12.86 -9.55 -17.62
N GLY A 250 -13.42 -10.74 -17.53
CA GLY A 250 -14.84 -11.00 -17.74
C GLY A 250 -15.73 -10.41 -16.65
N THR A 251 -17.03 -10.61 -16.82
CA THR A 251 -18.07 -10.13 -15.89
C THR A 251 -17.90 -10.71 -14.50
N CYS A 252 -18.34 -9.93 -13.50
CA CYS A 252 -18.33 -10.37 -12.10
C CYS A 252 -19.53 -11.29 -11.84
N GLU A 253 -19.27 -12.53 -11.44
CA GLU A 253 -20.30 -13.50 -11.08
C GLU A 253 -20.01 -14.09 -9.69
N ASN A 254 -20.95 -13.95 -8.77
CA ASN A 254 -20.83 -14.44 -7.39
C ASN A 254 -19.55 -13.94 -6.67
N GLY A 255 -19.15 -12.69 -6.93
CA GLY A 255 -17.94 -12.09 -6.33
C GLY A 255 -16.64 -12.48 -7.03
N ILE A 256 -16.68 -13.27 -8.10
CA ILE A 256 -15.52 -13.76 -8.84
C ILE A 256 -15.49 -13.14 -10.24
N ALA A 257 -14.34 -12.59 -10.64
CA ALA A 257 -14.06 -12.16 -12.00
C ALA A 257 -13.00 -13.05 -12.63
N HIS A 258 -13.18 -13.42 -13.91
CA HIS A 258 -12.26 -14.27 -14.64
C HIS A 258 -11.28 -13.44 -15.46
N ILE A 259 -9.98 -13.74 -15.36
CA ILE A 259 -8.99 -13.23 -16.30
C ILE A 259 -9.10 -14.04 -17.58
N GLU A 260 -9.54 -13.40 -18.66
CA GLU A 260 -9.74 -14.01 -19.98
C GLU A 260 -8.53 -13.87 -20.89
N GLU A 261 -7.83 -12.71 -20.80
CA GLU A 261 -6.58 -12.49 -21.49
C GLU A 261 -5.53 -11.91 -20.52
N TYR A 262 -4.31 -12.36 -20.67
CA TYR A 262 -3.16 -11.87 -19.93
C TYR A 262 -1.92 -12.03 -20.81
N ARG A 263 -1.51 -10.96 -21.48
CA ARG A 263 -0.46 -11.02 -22.48
C ARG A 263 0.49 -9.84 -22.41
N LEU A 264 1.78 -10.13 -22.48
CA LEU A 264 2.84 -9.17 -22.75
C LEU A 264 3.67 -9.67 -23.96
N GLU A 265 4.09 -8.75 -24.79
CA GLU A 265 5.02 -9.03 -25.89
C GLU A 265 6.32 -9.64 -25.35
N ASN A 266 6.92 -10.56 -26.12
CA ASN A 266 8.06 -11.35 -25.66
C ASN A 266 9.23 -10.48 -25.18
N TYR A 267 9.48 -9.35 -25.84
CA TYR A 267 10.57 -8.44 -25.48
C TYR A 267 10.32 -7.63 -24.18
N GLU A 268 9.11 -7.66 -23.66
CA GLU A 268 8.72 -7.03 -22.38
C GLU A 268 8.61 -8.03 -21.22
N GLN A 269 8.65 -9.32 -21.52
CA GLN A 269 8.61 -10.36 -20.49
C GLN A 269 9.89 -10.37 -19.66
N GLY A 270 9.80 -10.82 -18.43
CA GLY A 270 10.95 -10.89 -17.50
C GLY A 270 11.34 -9.56 -16.84
N LYS A 271 10.73 -8.44 -17.22
CA LYS A 271 11.03 -7.09 -16.67
C LYS A 271 10.23 -6.74 -15.40
N GLY A 272 9.52 -7.69 -14.80
CA GLY A 272 8.70 -7.45 -13.60
C GLY A 272 7.36 -6.77 -13.86
N LEU A 273 6.95 -6.59 -15.13
CA LEU A 273 5.72 -5.87 -15.48
C LEU A 273 4.45 -6.70 -15.27
N GLY A 274 4.55 -8.03 -15.29
CA GLY A 274 3.38 -8.92 -15.20
C GLY A 274 2.52 -8.68 -13.96
N ILE A 275 3.13 -8.43 -12.80
CA ILE A 275 2.36 -8.16 -11.58
C ILE A 275 1.46 -6.92 -11.69
N GLN A 276 1.83 -5.94 -12.51
CA GLN A 276 1.01 -4.75 -12.73
C GLN A 276 -0.24 -5.06 -13.57
N LEU A 277 -0.19 -6.05 -14.50
CA LEU A 277 -1.38 -6.53 -15.22
C LEU A 277 -2.39 -7.16 -14.23
N VAL A 278 -1.91 -7.93 -13.26
CA VAL A 278 -2.77 -8.43 -12.18
C VAL A 278 -3.41 -7.27 -11.43
N GLY A 279 -2.65 -6.21 -11.16
CA GLY A 279 -3.17 -4.99 -10.52
C GLY A 279 -4.29 -4.32 -11.32
N GLN A 280 -4.21 -4.31 -12.66
CA GLN A 280 -5.28 -3.80 -13.52
C GLN A 280 -6.52 -4.69 -13.43
N ALA A 281 -6.34 -6.01 -13.45
CA ALA A 281 -7.45 -6.95 -13.30
C ALA A 281 -8.14 -6.82 -11.92
N VAL A 282 -7.37 -6.70 -10.84
CA VAL A 282 -7.90 -6.43 -9.48
C VAL A 282 -8.68 -5.12 -9.43
N SER A 283 -8.12 -4.05 -10.01
CA SER A 283 -8.76 -2.74 -10.08
C SER A 283 -10.12 -2.79 -10.78
N TYR A 284 -10.18 -3.43 -11.94
CA TYR A 284 -11.44 -3.60 -12.70
C TYR A 284 -12.43 -4.47 -11.93
N ALA A 285 -12.01 -5.63 -11.43
CA ALA A 285 -12.86 -6.55 -10.69
C ALA A 285 -13.46 -5.88 -9.43
N ARG A 286 -12.64 -5.16 -8.66
CA ARG A 286 -13.09 -4.42 -7.45
C ARG A 286 -14.16 -3.37 -7.77
N ARG A 287 -13.97 -2.60 -8.84
CA ARG A 287 -14.96 -1.60 -9.29
C ARG A 287 -16.29 -2.23 -9.72
N ASN A 288 -16.26 -3.48 -10.13
CA ASN A 288 -17.44 -4.25 -10.50
C ASN A 288 -17.99 -5.14 -9.36
N GLY A 289 -17.54 -4.91 -8.11
CA GLY A 289 -18.06 -5.59 -6.92
C GLY A 289 -17.54 -7.00 -6.70
N CYS A 290 -16.48 -7.42 -7.39
CA CYS A 290 -15.78 -8.67 -7.12
C CYS A 290 -14.73 -8.49 -6.03
N ASP A 291 -14.42 -9.59 -5.33
CA ASP A 291 -13.34 -9.69 -4.35
C ASP A 291 -12.35 -10.81 -4.66
N THR A 292 -12.59 -11.56 -5.73
CA THR A 292 -11.79 -12.70 -6.16
C THR A 292 -11.51 -12.65 -7.66
N LEU A 293 -10.25 -12.84 -8.05
CA LEU A 293 -9.86 -13.13 -9.43
C LEU A 293 -9.68 -14.62 -9.62
N ARG A 294 -10.13 -15.14 -10.74
CA ARG A 294 -9.90 -16.51 -11.17
C ARG A 294 -9.21 -16.54 -12.54
N CYS A 295 -8.28 -17.47 -12.72
CA CYS A 295 -7.72 -17.76 -14.03
C CYS A 295 -7.51 -19.27 -14.19
N GLU A 296 -7.60 -19.76 -15.43
CA GLU A 296 -7.30 -21.13 -15.79
C GLU A 296 -6.03 -21.19 -16.64
N ILE A 297 -5.05 -21.99 -16.21
CA ILE A 297 -3.74 -22.07 -16.85
C ILE A 297 -3.49 -23.50 -17.32
N PRO A 298 -3.23 -23.74 -18.61
CA PRO A 298 -2.86 -25.07 -19.11
C PRO A 298 -1.62 -25.63 -18.41
N LYS A 299 -1.61 -26.91 -18.08
CA LYS A 299 -0.46 -27.59 -17.43
C LYS A 299 0.83 -27.51 -18.26
N SER A 300 0.72 -27.39 -19.58
CA SER A 300 1.85 -27.15 -20.46
C SER A 300 2.51 -25.78 -20.25
N ASN A 301 1.79 -24.79 -19.71
CA ASN A 301 2.31 -23.46 -19.38
C ASN A 301 2.90 -23.42 -17.96
N THR A 302 4.02 -24.11 -17.76
CA THR A 302 4.70 -24.19 -16.45
C THR A 302 5.18 -22.82 -15.94
N VAL A 303 5.52 -21.90 -16.84
CA VAL A 303 5.91 -20.53 -16.51
C VAL A 303 4.71 -19.77 -15.96
N GLY A 304 3.55 -19.87 -16.62
CA GLY A 304 2.31 -19.25 -16.16
C GLY A 304 1.89 -19.76 -14.78
N ILE A 305 1.94 -21.08 -14.57
CA ILE A 305 1.63 -21.71 -13.27
C ILE A 305 2.54 -21.17 -12.15
N ARG A 306 3.85 -21.11 -12.41
CA ARG A 306 4.79 -20.55 -11.44
C ARG A 306 4.49 -19.09 -11.14
N ARG A 307 4.25 -18.26 -12.18
CA ARG A 307 3.92 -16.85 -12.01
C ARG A 307 2.61 -16.60 -11.28
N ALA A 308 1.58 -17.40 -11.52
CA ALA A 308 0.34 -17.31 -10.75
C ALA A 308 0.62 -17.48 -9.25
N ARG A 309 1.41 -18.48 -8.87
CA ARG A 309 1.82 -18.68 -7.46
C ARG A 309 2.67 -17.52 -6.94
N ASP A 310 3.65 -17.06 -7.72
CA ASP A 310 4.50 -15.90 -7.35
C ASP A 310 3.67 -14.62 -7.12
N TYR A 311 2.51 -14.49 -7.78
CA TYR A 311 1.58 -13.35 -7.68
C TYR A 311 0.48 -13.56 -6.62
N GLY A 312 0.59 -14.62 -5.83
CA GLY A 312 -0.31 -14.90 -4.70
C GLY A 312 -1.63 -15.55 -5.10
N PHE A 313 -1.72 -16.18 -6.28
CA PHE A 313 -2.85 -17.02 -6.62
C PHE A 313 -2.69 -18.43 -6.01
N LEU A 314 -3.77 -18.97 -5.48
CA LEU A 314 -3.85 -20.31 -4.92
C LEU A 314 -4.53 -21.26 -5.93
N ALA A 315 -3.97 -22.45 -6.10
CA ALA A 315 -4.60 -23.49 -6.91
C ALA A 315 -5.85 -24.03 -6.16
N VAL A 316 -7.02 -23.89 -6.77
CA VAL A 316 -8.31 -24.31 -6.18
C VAL A 316 -8.89 -25.54 -6.86
N GLN A 317 -8.51 -25.80 -8.11
CA GLN A 317 -8.95 -26.98 -8.87
C GLN A 317 -7.88 -27.39 -9.86
N GLU A 318 -7.73 -28.68 -10.03
CA GLU A 318 -6.82 -29.26 -11.02
C GLU A 318 -7.57 -30.27 -11.88
N THR A 319 -7.45 -30.12 -13.20
CA THR A 319 -7.99 -31.05 -14.21
C THR A 319 -6.84 -31.84 -14.86
N GLU A 320 -7.15 -32.72 -15.79
CA GLU A 320 -6.10 -33.40 -16.60
C GLU A 320 -5.27 -32.39 -17.41
N LYS A 321 -5.88 -31.29 -17.88
CA LYS A 321 -5.30 -30.38 -18.88
C LYS A 321 -4.85 -29.04 -18.29
N SER A 322 -5.44 -28.61 -17.16
CA SER A 322 -5.26 -27.25 -16.62
C SER A 322 -5.28 -27.22 -15.09
N VAL A 323 -4.86 -26.08 -14.54
CA VAL A 323 -4.99 -25.72 -13.13
C VAL A 323 -5.78 -24.42 -13.04
N VAL A 324 -6.81 -24.40 -12.21
CA VAL A 324 -7.58 -23.20 -11.89
C VAL A 324 -6.98 -22.57 -10.65
N PHE A 325 -6.72 -21.28 -10.76
CA PHE A 325 -6.16 -20.46 -9.69
C PHE A 325 -7.12 -19.37 -9.28
N GLU A 326 -7.14 -19.03 -7.99
CA GLU A 326 -7.86 -17.90 -7.43
C GLU A 326 -6.95 -17.00 -6.61
N LYS A 327 -7.25 -15.69 -6.66
CA LYS A 327 -6.63 -14.70 -5.81
C LYS A 327 -7.73 -13.88 -5.15
N TYR A 328 -7.86 -14.04 -3.83
CA TYR A 328 -8.74 -13.20 -3.01
C TYR A 328 -8.05 -11.87 -2.72
N PHE A 329 -8.78 -10.77 -2.89
CA PHE A 329 -8.34 -9.40 -2.63
C PHE A 329 -9.39 -8.59 -1.86
N GLY A 330 -10.38 -9.27 -1.29
CA GLY A 330 -11.34 -8.68 -0.36
C GLY A 330 -10.75 -8.48 1.03
N TYR A 331 -11.57 -7.95 1.92
CA TYR A 331 -11.22 -7.74 3.32
C TYR A 331 -12.18 -8.49 4.24
N SER A 332 -11.63 -9.24 5.18
CA SER A 332 -12.31 -9.64 6.41
C SER A 332 -11.27 -9.71 7.53
N GLU A 333 -11.65 -9.30 8.73
CA GLU A 333 -10.75 -9.31 9.88
C GLU A 333 -10.23 -10.72 10.18
N GLU A 334 -11.11 -11.74 10.10
CA GLU A 334 -10.74 -13.14 10.30
C GLU A 334 -9.66 -13.60 9.30
N TYR A 335 -9.83 -13.25 8.00
CA TYR A 335 -8.83 -13.54 6.98
C TYR A 335 -7.48 -12.87 7.29
N CYS A 336 -7.51 -11.59 7.69
CA CYS A 336 -6.30 -10.85 8.01
C CYS A 336 -5.57 -11.43 9.24
N ILE A 337 -6.29 -11.79 10.30
CA ILE A 337 -5.71 -12.45 11.49
C ILE A 337 -5.08 -13.79 11.12
N LYS A 338 -5.77 -14.60 10.31
CA LYS A 338 -5.23 -15.89 9.84
C LYS A 338 -3.93 -15.69 9.04
N LYS A 339 -3.92 -14.76 8.08
CA LYS A 339 -2.73 -14.44 7.29
C LYS A 339 -1.55 -13.98 8.15
N LEU A 340 -1.82 -13.16 9.17
CA LEU A 340 -0.78 -12.73 10.11
C LEU A 340 -0.22 -13.91 10.90
N GLN A 341 -1.08 -14.79 11.42
CA GLN A 341 -0.65 -15.99 12.16
C GLN A 341 0.21 -16.92 11.29
N ASP A 342 -0.16 -17.09 10.01
CA ASP A 342 0.64 -17.89 9.08
C ASP A 342 2.01 -17.24 8.84
N ALA A 343 2.07 -15.91 8.64
CA ALA A 343 3.32 -15.17 8.46
C ALA A 343 4.23 -15.23 9.71
N ILE A 344 3.68 -15.20 10.92
CA ILE A 344 4.43 -15.35 12.17
C ILE A 344 5.05 -16.77 12.23
N ARG A 345 4.26 -17.83 11.98
CA ARG A 345 4.76 -19.22 11.98
C ARG A 345 5.86 -19.44 10.93
N GLU A 346 5.78 -18.77 9.79
CA GLU A 346 6.82 -18.85 8.75
C GLU A 346 8.12 -18.16 9.17
N SER A 347 8.04 -17.07 9.93
CA SER A 347 9.21 -16.33 10.42
C SER A 347 9.98 -17.04 11.53
N GLU A 348 9.38 -18.04 12.17
CA GLU A 348 9.96 -18.85 13.26
C GLU A 348 10.70 -20.10 12.74
N LYS A 349 10.56 -20.42 11.46
CA LYS A 349 11.25 -21.56 10.79
C LYS A 349 12.60 -21.15 10.23
#